data_ced1411e9361d4e2d4a816e0d84c28a6
#
_entry.id   ced1411e9361d4e2d4a816e0d84c28a6
#
_cell.length_a   1.000
_cell.length_b   1.000
_cell.length_c   1.000
_cell.angle_alpha   90.00
_cell.angle_beta   90.00
_cell.angle_gamma   90.00
#
_symmetry.space_group_name_H-M   'P 1'
#
loop_
_entity.id
_entity.type
_entity.pdbx_description
1 polymer ?
#
loop_
_entity_poly.entity_id
_entity_poly.type
_entity_poly.pdbx_seq_one_letter_code
_entity_poly.pdbx_strand_id
1 'polypeptide(L)'
;MNKRKPDPVAGIQPAVMRWARESIGLSVLDVALRLKKSVGEIESWETGTGYPSYPQLEKLAYQIYKRPLAVFFLPAPPEEVNPEREFRTLPMDDLLALSIDTHLHIRHAHAFQLALRELFGNHNPNEHCIWQELAVSRARSVIRQASAIRSHLGISLEGQILWKDSDHALKQWRKAIEDKGVFVFKDSFKQKDISGFCLVDDQFPVVFLNNSTTKTRQIFSLLHELAHLLLKINGLSKFDQEYIGRLPEEEKQIERFCNSIAAEVLIPLSDFQEQVKEFPADVKSAPEEQFSELAGRYGVSREAVLRRFLDMGRVTSAFYEQKASEWASQQKNGNGGNWYATHNIYLSDRFAKEVVSRHYNNQLSLEQAAEMLGIKPKNFAGLEQRILQGATA
;
A
#
# COMPACT_ATOMS: atom_id res chain seq x y z
N MET A 1 -3.94 30.35 43.49
CA MET A 1 -5.07 30.25 42.53
C MET A 1 -5.35 28.80 42.26
N ASN A 2 -6.45 28.24 42.84
CA ASN A 2 -6.89 26.88 42.55
C ASN A 2 -7.38 26.83 41.10
N LYS A 3 -6.62 26.20 40.20
CA LYS A 3 -7.10 25.93 38.85
C LYS A 3 -8.28 24.97 38.99
N ARG A 4 -9.51 25.43 38.74
CA ARG A 4 -10.69 24.57 38.62
C ARG A 4 -10.34 23.44 37.67
N LYS A 5 -10.59 22.18 38.10
CA LYS A 5 -10.52 21.05 37.17
C LYS A 5 -11.51 21.32 36.03
N PRO A 6 -11.10 21.19 34.78
CA PRO A 6 -12.03 21.40 33.67
C PRO A 6 -13.18 20.39 33.75
N ASP A 7 -14.40 20.84 33.46
CA ASP A 7 -15.60 20.02 33.52
C ASP A 7 -15.54 18.82 32.57
N PRO A 8 -16.04 17.65 32.97
CA PRO A 8 -16.15 16.48 32.10
C PRO A 8 -17.11 16.73 30.94
N VAL A 9 -16.80 16.15 29.75
CA VAL A 9 -17.66 16.27 28.58
C VAL A 9 -18.81 15.29 28.67
N ALA A 10 -20.06 15.77 28.66
CA ALA A 10 -21.25 14.93 28.62
C ALA A 10 -21.54 14.39 27.21
N GLY A 11 -22.23 13.25 27.11
CA GLY A 11 -22.74 12.70 25.86
C GLY A 11 -21.75 11.81 25.10
N ILE A 12 -20.53 11.63 25.59
CA ILE A 12 -19.56 10.70 25.01
C ILE A 12 -20.02 9.26 25.27
N GLN A 13 -19.95 8.43 24.23
CA GLN A 13 -20.29 7.00 24.36
C GLN A 13 -19.07 6.18 24.72
N PRO A 14 -19.05 5.46 25.86
CA PRO A 14 -17.92 4.63 26.31
C PRO A 14 -17.50 3.57 25.28
N ALA A 15 -18.48 2.95 24.61
CA ALA A 15 -18.24 1.96 23.56
C ALA A 15 -17.48 2.55 22.36
N VAL A 16 -17.79 3.82 21.98
CA VAL A 16 -17.10 4.52 20.91
C VAL A 16 -15.67 4.89 21.32
N MET A 17 -15.46 5.25 22.60
CA MET A 17 -14.10 5.50 23.12
C MET A 17 -13.22 4.26 23.00
N ARG A 18 -13.72 3.11 23.46
CA ARG A 18 -13.03 1.81 23.38
C ARG A 18 -12.75 1.43 21.93
N TRP A 19 -13.77 1.45 21.08
CA TRP A 19 -13.63 1.18 19.65
C TRP A 19 -12.57 2.07 18.98
N ALA A 20 -12.56 3.38 19.28
CA ALA A 20 -11.60 4.31 18.67
C ALA A 20 -10.16 3.96 19.06
N ARG A 21 -9.91 3.47 20.26
CA ARG A 21 -8.61 2.98 20.71
C ARG A 21 -8.23 1.68 20.00
N GLU A 22 -9.13 0.71 20.02
CA GLU A 22 -8.90 -0.63 19.47
C GLU A 22 -8.72 -0.60 17.94
N SER A 23 -9.49 0.26 17.26
CA SER A 23 -9.41 0.41 15.79
C SER A 23 -8.07 0.90 15.24
N ILE A 24 -7.14 1.30 16.10
CA ILE A 24 -5.77 1.69 15.74
C ILE A 24 -4.71 0.91 16.54
N GLY A 25 -5.10 -0.24 17.11
CA GLY A 25 -4.19 -1.15 17.79
C GLY A 25 -3.57 -0.62 19.08
N LEU A 26 -4.21 0.35 19.79
CA LEU A 26 -3.68 0.87 21.06
C LEU A 26 -4.21 0.09 22.25
N SER A 27 -3.31 -0.23 23.20
CA SER A 27 -3.68 -0.68 24.53
C SER A 27 -4.14 0.50 25.41
N VAL A 28 -4.86 0.21 26.49
CA VAL A 28 -5.21 1.22 27.52
C VAL A 28 -3.95 1.89 28.08
N LEU A 29 -2.89 1.10 28.28
CA LEU A 29 -1.60 1.59 28.77
C LEU A 29 -0.94 2.60 27.79
N ASP A 30 -1.01 2.34 26.49
CA ASP A 30 -0.48 3.27 25.48
C ASP A 30 -1.16 4.64 25.52
N VAL A 31 -2.48 4.64 25.68
CA VAL A 31 -3.27 5.87 25.79
C VAL A 31 -2.94 6.60 27.11
N ALA A 32 -2.85 5.87 28.21
CA ALA A 32 -2.51 6.40 29.53
C ALA A 32 -1.14 7.11 29.49
N LEU A 33 -0.12 6.46 28.93
CA LEU A 33 1.21 7.04 28.76
C LEU A 33 1.21 8.30 27.91
N ARG A 34 0.50 8.31 26.76
CA ARG A 34 0.42 9.47 25.83
C ARG A 34 -0.31 10.66 26.44
N LEU A 35 -1.31 10.41 27.27
CA LEU A 35 -2.06 11.45 27.97
C LEU A 35 -1.42 11.86 29.31
N LYS A 36 -0.43 11.11 29.80
CA LYS A 36 0.15 11.23 31.14
C LYS A 36 -0.92 11.09 32.23
N LYS A 37 -1.71 10.00 32.12
CA LYS A 37 -2.82 9.63 33.00
C LYS A 37 -2.61 8.23 33.57
N SER A 38 -3.41 7.87 34.56
CA SER A 38 -3.44 6.48 35.05
C SER A 38 -4.24 5.58 34.10
N VAL A 39 -3.91 4.29 34.08
CA VAL A 39 -4.68 3.26 33.36
C VAL A 39 -6.15 3.27 33.83
N GLY A 40 -6.41 3.31 35.15
CA GLY A 40 -7.76 3.34 35.68
C GLY A 40 -8.58 4.58 35.28
N GLU A 41 -7.92 5.72 34.97
CA GLU A 41 -8.63 6.90 34.45
C GLU A 41 -9.11 6.66 33.01
N ILE A 42 -8.31 6.02 32.16
CA ILE A 42 -8.72 5.66 30.78
C ILE A 42 -9.82 4.58 30.82
N GLU A 43 -9.66 3.56 31.65
CA GLU A 43 -10.68 2.51 31.85
C GLU A 43 -12.00 3.10 32.32
N SER A 44 -11.97 4.08 33.21
CA SER A 44 -13.19 4.76 33.68
C SER A 44 -13.95 5.45 32.54
N TRP A 45 -13.25 6.00 31.56
CA TRP A 45 -13.88 6.62 30.39
C TRP A 45 -14.48 5.59 29.43
N GLU A 46 -13.85 4.41 29.31
CA GLU A 46 -14.33 3.32 28.46
C GLU A 46 -15.41 2.45 29.11
N THR A 47 -15.64 2.62 30.41
CA THR A 47 -16.73 1.97 31.16
C THR A 47 -17.87 2.91 31.52
N GLY A 48 -17.70 4.23 31.27
CA GLY A 48 -18.73 5.22 31.59
C GLY A 48 -18.80 5.63 33.05
N THR A 49 -17.82 5.22 33.87
CA THR A 49 -17.74 5.63 35.31
C THR A 49 -17.02 6.97 35.47
N GLY A 50 -16.40 7.49 34.42
CA GLY A 50 -15.77 8.80 34.32
C GLY A 50 -15.80 9.33 32.88
N TYR A 51 -15.42 10.58 32.69
CA TYR A 51 -15.40 11.21 31.38
C TYR A 51 -14.17 12.12 31.25
N PRO A 52 -13.57 12.24 30.04
CA PRO A 52 -12.50 13.19 29.78
C PRO A 52 -13.03 14.62 29.81
N SER A 53 -12.19 15.59 30.14
CA SER A 53 -12.47 17.01 29.87
C SER A 53 -12.36 17.30 28.38
N TYR A 54 -12.91 18.45 27.92
CA TYR A 54 -12.86 18.83 26.49
C TYR A 54 -11.42 18.83 25.92
N PRO A 55 -10.40 19.44 26.57
CA PRO A 55 -9.02 19.38 26.06
C PRO A 55 -8.45 17.95 26.01
N GLN A 56 -8.87 17.06 26.90
CA GLN A 56 -8.46 15.66 26.88
C GLN A 56 -9.12 14.91 25.71
N LEU A 57 -10.42 15.13 25.51
CA LEU A 57 -11.16 14.54 24.40
C LEU A 57 -10.62 15.03 23.05
N GLU A 58 -10.32 16.31 22.91
CA GLU A 58 -9.72 16.88 21.70
C GLU A 58 -8.35 16.24 21.41
N LYS A 59 -7.52 16.08 22.43
CA LYS A 59 -6.23 15.40 22.31
C LYS A 59 -6.38 13.91 21.95
N LEU A 60 -7.34 13.22 22.56
CA LEU A 60 -7.68 11.83 22.21
C LEU A 60 -8.11 11.75 20.75
N ALA A 61 -9.07 12.58 20.34
CA ALA A 61 -9.64 12.58 19.00
C ALA A 61 -8.57 12.82 17.93
N TYR A 62 -7.93 13.99 17.97
CA TYR A 62 -7.06 14.43 16.86
C TYR A 62 -5.63 13.92 16.95
N GLN A 63 -5.08 13.78 18.16
CA GLN A 63 -3.66 13.43 18.30
C GLN A 63 -3.41 11.94 18.53
N ILE A 64 -4.31 11.25 19.25
CA ILE A 64 -4.11 9.84 19.63
C ILE A 64 -4.89 8.92 18.71
N TYR A 65 -6.22 9.05 18.64
CA TYR A 65 -7.10 8.14 17.88
C TYR A 65 -7.24 8.52 16.41
N LYS A 66 -6.80 9.73 16.04
CA LYS A 66 -6.87 10.22 14.65
C LYS A 66 -8.29 10.14 14.08
N ARG A 67 -9.25 10.66 14.83
CA ARG A 67 -10.68 10.67 14.51
C ARG A 67 -11.26 12.08 14.64
N PRO A 68 -12.25 12.45 13.85
CA PRO A 68 -13.02 13.67 14.10
C PRO A 68 -13.68 13.65 15.48
N LEU A 69 -13.70 14.78 16.16
CA LEU A 69 -14.28 14.91 17.51
C LEU A 69 -15.76 14.45 17.55
N ALA A 70 -16.50 14.74 16.48
CA ALA A 70 -17.92 14.39 16.36
C ALA A 70 -18.20 12.89 16.49
N VAL A 71 -17.26 12.04 16.12
CA VAL A 71 -17.40 10.57 16.19
C VAL A 71 -17.70 10.08 17.60
N PHE A 72 -17.13 10.73 18.63
CA PHE A 72 -17.28 10.33 20.02
C PHE A 72 -18.69 10.56 20.59
N PHE A 73 -19.54 11.29 19.86
CA PHE A 73 -20.93 11.54 20.20
C PHE A 73 -21.92 10.66 19.42
N LEU A 74 -21.42 9.75 18.59
CA LEU A 74 -22.27 8.77 17.93
C LEU A 74 -22.89 7.80 18.95
N PRO A 75 -24.12 7.33 18.72
CA PRO A 75 -24.81 6.44 19.66
C PRO A 75 -24.16 5.05 19.77
N ALA A 76 -23.40 4.62 18.75
CA ALA A 76 -22.67 3.37 18.71
C ALA A 76 -21.39 3.54 17.86
N PRO A 77 -20.41 2.62 18.01
CA PRO A 77 -19.24 2.58 17.13
C PRO A 77 -19.65 2.46 15.67
N PRO A 78 -19.01 3.22 14.76
CA PRO A 78 -19.17 3.00 13.32
C PRO A 78 -18.74 1.58 12.92
N GLU A 79 -19.43 1.02 11.93
CA GLU A 79 -18.99 -0.24 11.32
C GLU A 79 -17.72 0.01 10.50
N GLU A 80 -16.63 -0.57 10.92
CA GLU A 80 -15.37 -0.59 10.18
C GLU A 80 -14.85 -2.03 10.08
N VAL A 81 -14.19 -2.31 8.96
CA VAL A 81 -13.56 -3.63 8.78
C VAL A 81 -12.35 -3.74 9.69
N ASN A 82 -12.26 -4.84 10.44
CA ASN A 82 -11.09 -5.10 11.27
C ASN A 82 -9.96 -5.69 10.40
N PRO A 83 -8.75 -5.08 10.39
CA PRO A 83 -7.61 -5.60 9.62
C PRO A 83 -7.30 -7.08 9.87
N GLU A 84 -7.48 -7.57 11.11
CA GLU A 84 -7.25 -8.98 11.45
C GLU A 84 -8.19 -9.95 10.70
N ARG A 85 -9.38 -9.49 10.33
CA ARG A 85 -10.34 -10.28 9.55
C ARG A 85 -10.17 -10.07 8.06
N GLU A 86 -9.64 -8.93 7.67
CA GLU A 86 -9.48 -8.50 6.29
C GLU A 86 -8.22 -9.08 5.64
N PHE A 87 -7.09 -9.09 6.38
CA PHE A 87 -5.80 -9.50 5.87
C PHE A 87 -5.33 -10.83 6.45
N ARG A 88 -5.69 -11.93 5.78
CA ARG A 88 -5.29 -13.28 6.21
C ARG A 88 -3.87 -13.66 5.76
N THR A 89 -3.25 -12.85 4.92
CA THR A 89 -1.93 -13.11 4.35
C THR A 89 -0.76 -12.64 5.23
N LEU A 90 -1.05 -12.17 6.45
CA LEU A 90 -0.06 -11.96 7.50
C LEU A 90 -0.32 -12.87 8.70
N PRO A 91 0.74 -13.31 9.41
CA PRO A 91 0.61 -13.99 10.69
C PRO A 91 -0.14 -13.10 11.71
N MET A 92 -0.92 -13.70 12.59
CA MET A 92 -1.72 -12.97 13.59
C MET A 92 -0.86 -12.03 14.45
N ASP A 93 0.32 -12.49 14.87
CA ASP A 93 1.24 -11.66 15.67
C ASP A 93 1.70 -10.41 14.90
N ASP A 94 1.90 -10.52 13.60
CA ASP A 94 2.28 -9.39 12.74
C ASP A 94 1.09 -8.44 12.53
N LEU A 95 -0.13 -8.96 12.42
CA LEU A 95 -1.36 -8.14 12.34
C LEU A 95 -1.58 -7.36 13.65
N LEU A 96 -1.39 -7.99 14.79
CA LEU A 96 -1.48 -7.33 16.10
C LEU A 96 -0.36 -6.31 16.34
N ALA A 97 0.78 -6.47 15.67
CA ALA A 97 1.92 -5.56 15.73
C ALA A 97 1.88 -4.41 14.70
N LEU A 98 0.78 -4.28 13.93
CA LEU A 98 0.63 -3.17 12.99
C LEU A 98 0.70 -1.83 13.71
N SER A 99 1.48 -0.91 13.16
CA SER A 99 1.60 0.43 13.72
C SER A 99 0.32 1.24 13.50
N ILE A 100 0.11 2.25 14.34
CA ILE A 100 -0.98 3.23 14.16
C ILE A 100 -0.96 3.81 12.75
N ASP A 101 0.23 4.08 12.21
CA ASP A 101 0.43 4.63 10.88
C ASP A 101 -0.12 3.68 9.79
N THR A 102 0.15 2.38 9.91
CA THR A 102 -0.38 1.36 8.99
C THR A 102 -1.90 1.27 9.08
N HIS A 103 -2.47 1.25 10.28
CA HIS A 103 -3.94 1.31 10.47
C HIS A 103 -4.57 2.55 9.82
N LEU A 104 -3.87 3.71 9.88
CA LEU A 104 -4.33 4.93 9.21
C LEU A 104 -4.32 4.79 7.69
N HIS A 105 -3.28 4.17 7.11
CA HIS A 105 -3.22 3.95 5.66
C HIS A 105 -4.30 2.99 5.17
N ILE A 106 -4.59 1.92 5.92
CA ILE A 106 -5.70 0.99 5.61
C ILE A 106 -7.03 1.77 5.63
N ARG A 107 -7.24 2.57 6.65
CA ARG A 107 -8.45 3.40 6.76
C ARG A 107 -8.57 4.46 5.65
N HIS A 108 -7.46 5.08 5.24
CA HIS A 108 -7.44 5.98 4.09
C HIS A 108 -7.78 5.24 2.79
N ALA A 109 -7.30 4.02 2.60
CA ALA A 109 -7.64 3.23 1.41
C ALA A 109 -9.14 2.92 1.32
N HIS A 110 -9.79 2.55 2.44
CA HIS A 110 -11.25 2.42 2.48
C HIS A 110 -11.97 3.74 2.21
N ALA A 111 -11.46 4.85 2.74
CA ALA A 111 -12.03 6.17 2.45
C ALA A 111 -11.89 6.52 0.96
N PHE A 112 -10.79 6.16 0.30
CA PHE A 112 -10.65 6.31 -1.15
C PHE A 112 -11.63 5.43 -1.92
N GLN A 113 -11.90 4.19 -1.51
CA GLN A 113 -12.93 3.36 -2.14
C GLN A 113 -14.33 4.01 -2.06
N LEU A 114 -14.68 4.59 -0.90
CA LEU A 114 -15.94 5.32 -0.73
C LEU A 114 -15.98 6.57 -1.62
N ALA A 115 -14.91 7.36 -1.64
CA ALA A 115 -14.80 8.55 -2.48
C ALA A 115 -14.89 8.20 -3.98
N LEU A 116 -14.28 7.10 -4.42
CA LEU A 116 -14.38 6.59 -5.78
C LEU A 116 -15.83 6.22 -6.14
N ARG A 117 -16.56 5.56 -5.22
CA ARG A 117 -17.98 5.26 -5.42
C ARG A 117 -18.82 6.52 -5.60
N GLU A 118 -18.57 7.53 -4.78
CA GLU A 118 -19.26 8.82 -4.88
C GLU A 118 -18.92 9.53 -6.20
N LEU A 119 -17.64 9.59 -6.57
CA LEU A 119 -17.18 10.25 -7.78
C LEU A 119 -17.69 9.57 -9.07
N PHE A 120 -17.72 8.26 -9.12
CA PHE A 120 -18.04 7.51 -10.35
C PHE A 120 -19.45 6.87 -10.35
N GLY A 121 -20.30 7.21 -9.37
CA GLY A 121 -21.69 6.73 -9.34
C GLY A 121 -21.79 5.21 -9.21
N ASN A 122 -20.96 4.59 -8.39
CA ASN A 122 -20.88 3.15 -8.15
C ASN A 122 -20.45 2.28 -9.34
N HIS A 123 -19.93 2.86 -10.42
CA HIS A 123 -19.45 2.10 -11.58
C HIS A 123 -18.00 2.49 -11.90
N ASN A 124 -17.15 1.50 -12.13
CA ASN A 124 -15.78 1.77 -12.57
C ASN A 124 -15.78 2.51 -13.90
N PRO A 125 -15.01 3.59 -14.06
CA PRO A 125 -14.95 4.33 -15.32
C PRO A 125 -14.24 3.57 -16.46
N ASN A 126 -13.65 2.40 -16.19
CA ASN A 126 -13.09 1.52 -17.21
C ASN A 126 -14.10 0.45 -17.62
N GLU A 127 -14.31 0.29 -18.93
CA GLU A 127 -15.13 -0.77 -19.48
C GLU A 127 -14.45 -2.16 -19.36
N HIS A 128 -13.12 -2.18 -19.42
CA HIS A 128 -12.30 -3.39 -19.39
C HIS A 128 -11.49 -3.49 -18.11
N CYS A 129 -12.06 -4.12 -17.09
CA CYS A 129 -11.44 -4.27 -15.77
C CYS A 129 -10.68 -5.60 -15.67
N ILE A 130 -9.38 -5.54 -15.38
CA ILE A 130 -8.50 -6.72 -15.37
C ILE A 130 -8.98 -7.83 -14.45
N TRP A 131 -9.49 -7.53 -13.26
CA TRP A 131 -9.97 -8.53 -12.28
C TRP A 131 -11.31 -9.16 -12.65
N GLN A 132 -12.03 -8.59 -13.62
CA GLN A 132 -13.28 -9.15 -14.16
C GLN A 132 -13.01 -10.03 -15.37
N GLU A 133 -12.05 -9.64 -16.20
CA GLU A 133 -11.73 -10.30 -17.47
C GLU A 133 -10.69 -11.40 -17.34
N LEU A 134 -9.79 -11.32 -16.33
CA LEU A 134 -8.70 -12.24 -16.15
C LEU A 134 -8.81 -13.02 -14.82
N ALA A 135 -9.17 -14.29 -14.92
CA ALA A 135 -9.18 -15.19 -13.79
C ALA A 135 -7.83 -15.92 -13.66
N VAL A 136 -7.13 -15.68 -12.55
CA VAL A 136 -5.91 -16.42 -12.19
C VAL A 136 -6.21 -17.56 -11.21
N SER A 137 -5.35 -18.58 -11.19
CA SER A 137 -5.52 -19.73 -10.31
C SER A 137 -4.18 -20.38 -10.00
N ARG A 138 -3.99 -20.77 -8.74
CA ARG A 138 -2.79 -21.49 -8.29
C ARG A 138 -2.59 -22.84 -8.97
N ALA A 139 -3.66 -23.45 -9.51
CA ALA A 139 -3.61 -24.71 -10.24
C ALA A 139 -3.12 -24.58 -11.71
N ARG A 140 -2.95 -23.35 -12.21
CA ARG A 140 -2.55 -23.11 -13.60
C ARG A 140 -1.09 -22.67 -13.70
N SER A 141 -0.50 -22.84 -14.89
CA SER A 141 0.89 -22.40 -15.17
C SER A 141 1.07 -20.91 -14.89
N VAL A 142 2.02 -20.57 -14.00
CA VAL A 142 2.43 -19.19 -13.68
C VAL A 142 2.88 -18.44 -14.96
N ILE A 143 3.69 -19.10 -15.80
CA ILE A 143 4.21 -18.53 -17.06
C ILE A 143 3.06 -18.07 -17.97
N ARG A 144 2.06 -18.92 -18.18
CA ARG A 144 0.92 -18.60 -19.04
C ARG A 144 0.07 -17.47 -18.46
N GLN A 145 -0.12 -17.48 -17.16
CA GLN A 145 -0.90 -16.43 -16.48
C GLN A 145 -0.17 -15.08 -16.48
N ALA A 146 1.12 -15.07 -16.23
CA ALA A 146 1.93 -13.85 -16.30
C ALA A 146 1.96 -13.26 -17.72
N SER A 147 2.07 -14.11 -18.75
CA SER A 147 1.96 -13.69 -20.15
C SER A 147 0.58 -13.07 -20.45
N ALA A 148 -0.50 -13.66 -19.94
CA ALA A 148 -1.86 -13.12 -20.09
C ALA A 148 -2.00 -11.76 -19.37
N ILE A 149 -1.44 -11.62 -18.16
CA ILE A 149 -1.41 -10.34 -17.42
C ILE A 149 -0.68 -9.27 -18.24
N ARG A 150 0.52 -9.55 -18.75
CA ARG A 150 1.26 -8.61 -19.59
C ARG A 150 0.48 -8.19 -20.82
N SER A 151 -0.11 -9.16 -21.53
CA SER A 151 -0.94 -8.90 -22.72
C SER A 151 -2.13 -8.00 -22.38
N HIS A 152 -2.80 -8.26 -21.25
CA HIS A 152 -3.94 -7.48 -20.80
C HIS A 152 -3.56 -6.04 -20.42
N LEU A 153 -2.40 -5.88 -19.77
CA LEU A 153 -1.81 -4.57 -19.45
C LEU A 153 -1.22 -3.85 -20.68
N GLY A 154 -1.10 -4.51 -21.81
CA GLY A 154 -0.52 -3.95 -23.03
C GLY A 154 0.99 -3.67 -22.93
N ILE A 155 1.72 -4.41 -22.06
CA ILE A 155 3.15 -4.22 -21.86
C ILE A 155 3.92 -5.38 -22.50
N SER A 156 4.57 -5.12 -23.65
CA SER A 156 5.51 -6.05 -24.24
C SER A 156 6.86 -6.03 -23.50
N LEU A 157 7.65 -7.10 -23.65
CA LEU A 157 8.99 -7.15 -23.04
C LEU A 157 9.93 -6.16 -23.71
N GLU A 158 9.85 -6.03 -25.03
CA GLU A 158 10.63 -5.09 -25.83
C GLU A 158 10.37 -3.64 -25.38
N GLY A 159 9.10 -3.30 -25.11
CA GLY A 159 8.74 -1.99 -24.59
C GLY A 159 9.30 -1.74 -23.19
N GLN A 160 9.23 -2.76 -22.30
CA GLN A 160 9.77 -2.67 -20.94
C GLN A 160 11.29 -2.44 -20.93
N ILE A 161 12.03 -3.14 -21.79
CA ILE A 161 13.51 -3.04 -21.88
C ILE A 161 13.95 -1.63 -22.30
N LEU A 162 13.13 -0.91 -23.04
CA LEU A 162 13.42 0.45 -23.51
C LEU A 162 13.12 1.53 -22.47
N TRP A 163 12.59 1.19 -21.32
CA TRP A 163 12.30 2.20 -20.29
C TRP A 163 13.60 2.77 -19.70
N LYS A 164 13.63 4.10 -19.65
CA LYS A 164 14.82 4.89 -19.32
C LYS A 164 15.44 4.57 -17.95
N ASP A 165 14.58 4.39 -16.94
CA ASP A 165 14.98 4.19 -15.55
C ASP A 165 13.82 3.61 -14.72
N SER A 166 14.09 3.31 -13.46
CA SER A 166 13.10 2.72 -12.55
C SER A 166 11.93 3.67 -12.18
N ASP A 167 12.13 4.98 -12.24
CA ASP A 167 11.03 5.96 -12.06
C ASP A 167 10.07 5.91 -13.23
N HIS A 168 10.61 5.87 -14.45
CA HIS A 168 9.81 5.72 -15.67
C HIS A 168 9.10 4.36 -15.68
N ALA A 169 9.80 3.27 -15.36
CA ALA A 169 9.22 1.94 -15.26
C ALA A 169 8.03 1.89 -14.26
N LEU A 170 8.18 2.46 -13.06
CA LEU A 170 7.10 2.52 -12.09
C LEU A 170 5.89 3.30 -12.60
N LYS A 171 6.11 4.42 -13.32
CA LYS A 171 5.03 5.19 -13.95
C LYS A 171 4.29 4.35 -15.00
N GLN A 172 5.01 3.63 -15.84
CA GLN A 172 4.42 2.81 -16.91
C GLN A 172 3.60 1.64 -16.35
N TRP A 173 4.16 0.89 -15.38
CA TRP A 173 3.44 -0.20 -14.72
C TRP A 173 2.19 0.31 -14.01
N ARG A 174 2.33 1.40 -13.24
CA ARG A 174 1.21 2.01 -12.55
C ARG A 174 0.12 2.45 -13.51
N LYS A 175 0.50 3.18 -14.58
CA LYS A 175 -0.44 3.64 -15.61
C LYS A 175 -1.17 2.47 -16.26
N ALA A 176 -0.46 1.42 -16.66
CA ALA A 176 -1.06 0.25 -17.30
C ALA A 176 -2.09 -0.44 -16.38
N ILE A 177 -1.81 -0.52 -15.08
CA ILE A 177 -2.72 -1.10 -14.10
C ILE A 177 -3.92 -0.18 -13.84
N GLU A 178 -3.71 1.13 -13.75
CA GLU A 178 -4.80 2.12 -13.59
C GLU A 178 -5.70 2.18 -14.84
N ASP A 179 -5.12 2.05 -16.03
CA ASP A 179 -5.88 1.96 -17.30
C ASP A 179 -6.76 0.71 -17.38
N LYS A 180 -6.54 -0.26 -16.50
CA LYS A 180 -7.34 -1.49 -16.36
C LYS A 180 -8.22 -1.51 -15.10
N GLY A 181 -8.50 -0.33 -14.57
CA GLY A 181 -9.53 -0.10 -13.56
C GLY A 181 -9.10 -0.23 -12.11
N VAL A 182 -7.85 -0.60 -11.82
CA VAL A 182 -7.31 -0.64 -10.46
C VAL A 182 -6.79 0.74 -10.06
N PHE A 183 -7.14 1.23 -8.89
CA PHE A 183 -6.66 2.52 -8.39
C PHE A 183 -5.41 2.33 -7.52
N VAL A 184 -4.31 3.03 -7.86
CA VAL A 184 -3.04 2.88 -7.17
C VAL A 184 -2.70 4.13 -6.38
N PHE A 185 -2.68 4.01 -5.06
CA PHE A 185 -2.26 5.06 -4.13
C PHE A 185 -0.91 4.73 -3.52
N LYS A 186 -0.22 5.74 -3.01
CA LYS A 186 1.05 5.56 -2.32
C LYS A 186 1.13 6.49 -1.12
N ASP A 187 1.86 6.09 -0.09
CA ASP A 187 2.27 6.96 1.00
C ASP A 187 3.58 6.45 1.64
N SER A 188 4.18 7.24 2.49
CA SER A 188 5.38 6.87 3.21
C SER A 188 5.03 6.23 4.54
N PHE A 189 5.10 4.90 4.64
CA PHE A 189 4.81 4.19 5.87
C PHE A 189 5.96 4.35 6.87
N LYS A 190 5.60 4.67 8.11
CA LYS A 190 6.57 4.68 9.22
C LYS A 190 6.96 3.27 9.62
N GLN A 191 6.07 2.32 9.45
CA GLN A 191 6.35 0.89 9.55
C GLN A 191 7.05 0.41 8.29
N LYS A 192 8.38 0.43 8.32
CA LYS A 192 9.22 0.25 7.13
C LYS A 192 9.21 -1.18 6.58
N ASP A 193 8.81 -2.16 7.36
CA ASP A 193 8.73 -3.56 6.94
C ASP A 193 7.48 -3.87 6.08
N ILE A 194 6.45 -3.03 6.10
CA ILE A 194 5.28 -3.17 5.23
C ILE A 194 5.59 -2.62 3.83
N SER A 195 5.39 -3.44 2.80
CA SER A 195 5.62 -3.09 1.39
C SER A 195 4.43 -2.41 0.72
N GLY A 196 3.23 -2.81 1.11
CA GLY A 196 1.97 -2.34 0.58
C GLY A 196 0.84 -3.27 0.96
N PHE A 197 -0.33 -2.96 0.46
CA PHE A 197 -1.52 -3.79 0.59
C PHE A 197 -2.50 -3.53 -0.55
N CYS A 198 -3.45 -4.44 -0.75
CA CYS A 198 -4.57 -4.22 -1.65
C CYS A 198 -5.91 -4.49 -0.97
N LEU A 199 -6.93 -3.79 -1.44
CA LEU A 199 -8.32 -3.98 -1.06
C LEU A 199 -9.13 -4.39 -2.28
N VAL A 200 -9.68 -5.57 -2.23
CA VAL A 200 -10.59 -6.10 -3.25
C VAL A 200 -11.91 -5.34 -3.20
N ASP A 201 -12.45 -5.04 -4.33
CA ASP A 201 -13.78 -4.46 -4.51
C ASP A 201 -14.32 -4.82 -5.89
N ASP A 202 -15.63 -4.97 -6.01
CA ASP A 202 -16.26 -5.34 -7.28
C ASP A 202 -16.19 -4.24 -8.34
N GLN A 203 -16.01 -2.98 -7.92
CA GLN A 203 -15.93 -1.81 -8.81
C GLN A 203 -14.64 -1.01 -8.63
N PHE A 204 -14.14 -0.85 -7.41
CA PHE A 204 -13.05 0.04 -7.09
C PHE A 204 -11.94 -0.65 -6.29
N PRO A 205 -11.28 -1.67 -6.87
CA PRO A 205 -10.12 -2.28 -6.22
C PRO A 205 -8.98 -1.27 -6.10
N VAL A 206 -8.33 -1.28 -4.95
CA VAL A 206 -7.27 -0.34 -4.60
C VAL A 206 -5.98 -1.10 -4.29
N VAL A 207 -4.86 -0.60 -4.80
CA VAL A 207 -3.52 -0.94 -4.33
C VAL A 207 -2.92 0.26 -3.60
N PHE A 208 -2.36 0.03 -2.43
CA PHE A 208 -1.72 1.06 -1.62
C PHE A 208 -0.25 0.68 -1.37
N LEU A 209 0.70 1.48 -1.88
CA LEU A 209 2.12 1.16 -1.87
C LEU A 209 2.89 2.00 -0.86
N ASN A 210 3.86 1.39 -0.19
CA ASN A 210 4.83 2.09 0.62
C ASN A 210 5.86 2.81 -0.25
N ASN A 211 5.79 4.14 -0.30
CA ASN A 211 6.67 4.99 -1.11
C ASN A 211 8.06 5.24 -0.46
N SER A 212 8.30 4.75 0.76
CA SER A 212 9.59 4.92 1.45
C SER A 212 10.69 3.99 0.93
N THR A 213 10.42 3.16 -0.08
CA THR A 213 11.30 2.13 -0.61
C THR A 213 11.79 2.46 -2.03
N THR A 214 12.74 1.67 -2.55
CA THR A 214 13.25 1.85 -3.92
C THR A 214 12.15 1.65 -4.96
N LYS A 215 12.29 2.29 -6.12
CA LYS A 215 11.30 2.19 -7.20
C LYS A 215 11.13 0.77 -7.72
N THR A 216 12.22 0.03 -7.86
CA THR A 216 12.19 -1.38 -8.25
C THR A 216 11.41 -2.24 -7.26
N ARG A 217 11.51 -1.95 -5.96
CA ARG A 217 10.74 -2.63 -4.92
C ARG A 217 9.26 -2.26 -4.95
N GLN A 218 8.94 -0.99 -5.19
CA GLN A 218 7.55 -0.55 -5.41
C GLN A 218 6.92 -1.21 -6.62
N ILE A 219 7.67 -1.41 -7.72
CA ILE A 219 7.20 -2.12 -8.92
C ILE A 219 6.86 -3.57 -8.59
N PHE A 220 7.75 -4.26 -7.88
CA PHE A 220 7.50 -5.65 -7.46
C PHE A 220 6.26 -5.74 -6.56
N SER A 221 6.16 -4.87 -5.54
CA SER A 221 5.00 -4.82 -4.64
C SER A 221 3.70 -4.53 -5.41
N LEU A 222 3.72 -3.62 -6.38
CA LEU A 222 2.55 -3.30 -7.21
C LEU A 222 2.02 -4.53 -7.95
N LEU A 223 2.90 -5.33 -8.55
CA LEU A 223 2.50 -6.54 -9.28
C LEU A 223 2.14 -7.70 -8.34
N HIS A 224 2.73 -7.75 -7.16
CA HIS A 224 2.38 -8.69 -6.11
C HIS A 224 0.95 -8.42 -5.60
N GLU A 225 0.63 -7.16 -5.27
CA GLU A 225 -0.72 -6.77 -4.85
C GLU A 225 -1.75 -6.93 -5.99
N LEU A 226 -1.35 -6.70 -7.25
CA LEU A 226 -2.20 -7.03 -8.40
C LEU A 226 -2.53 -8.52 -8.46
N ALA A 227 -1.57 -9.40 -8.17
CA ALA A 227 -1.82 -10.85 -8.13
C ALA A 227 -2.83 -11.22 -7.02
N HIS A 228 -2.78 -10.57 -5.85
CA HIS A 228 -3.79 -10.72 -4.81
C HIS A 228 -5.18 -10.28 -5.28
N LEU A 229 -5.30 -9.12 -5.94
CA LEU A 229 -6.57 -8.64 -6.50
C LEU A 229 -7.14 -9.61 -7.53
N LEU A 230 -6.30 -10.20 -8.39
CA LEU A 230 -6.72 -11.20 -9.38
C LEU A 230 -7.16 -12.52 -8.74
N LEU A 231 -6.64 -12.87 -7.56
CA LEU A 231 -7.13 -13.98 -6.73
C LEU A 231 -8.39 -13.62 -5.93
N LYS A 232 -8.82 -12.34 -5.94
CA LYS A 232 -9.92 -11.79 -5.12
C LYS A 232 -9.68 -11.95 -3.62
N ILE A 233 -8.46 -11.71 -3.18
CA ILE A 233 -8.00 -11.81 -1.79
C ILE A 233 -7.33 -10.50 -1.39
N ASN A 234 -7.77 -9.88 -0.28
CA ASN A 234 -7.06 -8.74 0.28
C ASN A 234 -5.67 -9.19 0.73
N GLY A 235 -4.64 -8.48 0.25
CA GLY A 235 -3.25 -8.72 0.60
C GLY A 235 -2.69 -7.59 1.46
N LEU A 236 -1.87 -7.93 2.45
CA LEU A 236 -1.01 -7.00 3.17
C LEU A 236 0.36 -7.66 3.31
N SER A 237 1.36 -7.06 2.68
CA SER A 237 2.63 -7.71 2.40
C SER A 237 3.81 -7.03 3.10
N LYS A 238 4.80 -7.83 3.51
CA LYS A 238 6.06 -7.35 4.07
C LYS A 238 7.19 -7.48 3.05
N PHE A 239 8.25 -6.69 3.25
CA PHE A 239 9.44 -6.78 2.40
C PHE A 239 10.25 -8.04 2.65
N ASP A 240 10.36 -8.44 3.89
CA ASP A 240 10.99 -9.68 4.28
C ASP A 240 10.01 -10.83 4.06
N GLN A 241 10.42 -11.85 3.35
CA GLN A 241 9.59 -13.03 3.07
C GLN A 241 9.64 -14.09 4.18
N GLU A 242 10.40 -13.87 5.26
CA GLU A 242 10.49 -14.79 6.39
C GLU A 242 9.13 -15.02 7.05
N TYR A 243 8.24 -13.99 7.08
CA TYR A 243 6.90 -14.13 7.61
C TYR A 243 6.08 -15.22 6.90
N ILE A 244 6.34 -15.46 5.61
CA ILE A 244 5.64 -16.50 4.83
C ILE A 244 5.83 -17.87 5.46
N GLY A 245 7.01 -18.13 6.05
CA GLY A 245 7.29 -19.38 6.77
C GLY A 245 6.38 -19.63 7.97
N ARG A 246 5.85 -18.56 8.58
CA ARG A 246 4.98 -18.60 9.78
C ARG A 246 3.48 -18.65 9.46
N LEU A 247 3.11 -18.48 8.18
CA LEU A 247 1.73 -18.58 7.73
C LEU A 247 1.21 -20.02 7.74
N PRO A 248 -0.10 -20.22 7.89
CA PRO A 248 -0.75 -21.48 7.55
C PRO A 248 -0.47 -21.87 6.10
N GLU A 249 -0.58 -23.16 5.77
CA GLU A 249 -0.11 -23.68 4.46
C GLU A 249 -0.88 -23.09 3.28
N GLU A 250 -2.17 -22.79 3.43
CA GLU A 250 -2.97 -22.20 2.36
C GLU A 250 -2.51 -20.76 2.04
N GLU A 251 -2.36 -19.94 3.05
CA GLU A 251 -1.90 -18.54 2.95
C GLU A 251 -0.46 -18.47 2.46
N LYS A 252 0.39 -19.40 2.89
CA LYS A 252 1.76 -19.56 2.40
C LYS A 252 1.80 -19.82 0.89
N GLN A 253 0.90 -20.68 0.39
CA GLN A 253 0.80 -20.97 -1.03
C GLN A 253 0.26 -19.76 -1.82
N ILE A 254 -0.64 -18.95 -1.25
CA ILE A 254 -1.12 -17.70 -1.86
C ILE A 254 0.06 -16.73 -2.01
N GLU A 255 0.80 -16.48 -0.95
CA GLU A 255 1.95 -15.55 -0.98
C GLU A 255 3.03 -15.98 -1.98
N ARG A 256 3.38 -17.28 -1.99
CA ARG A 256 4.33 -17.83 -2.96
C ARG A 256 3.84 -17.69 -4.39
N PHE A 257 2.56 -17.90 -4.62
CA PHE A 257 1.97 -17.73 -5.95
C PHE A 257 2.02 -16.27 -6.39
N CYS A 258 1.62 -15.30 -5.55
CA CYS A 258 1.67 -13.87 -5.86
C CYS A 258 3.10 -13.42 -6.15
N ASN A 259 4.08 -13.86 -5.37
CA ASN A 259 5.50 -13.63 -5.63
C ASN A 259 5.95 -14.19 -6.99
N SER A 260 5.51 -15.41 -7.32
CA SER A 260 5.87 -16.06 -8.59
C SER A 260 5.25 -15.35 -9.80
N ILE A 261 4.00 -14.89 -9.69
CA ILE A 261 3.34 -14.08 -10.74
C ILE A 261 4.07 -12.75 -10.92
N ALA A 262 4.35 -12.01 -9.83
CA ALA A 262 5.06 -10.74 -9.92
C ALA A 262 6.44 -10.90 -10.56
N ALA A 263 7.20 -11.92 -10.15
CA ALA A 263 8.51 -12.22 -10.70
C ALA A 263 8.42 -12.59 -12.20
N GLU A 264 7.46 -13.43 -12.59
CA GLU A 264 7.30 -13.88 -13.98
C GLU A 264 6.81 -12.75 -14.89
N VAL A 265 5.94 -11.87 -14.40
CA VAL A 265 5.52 -10.66 -15.12
C VAL A 265 6.71 -9.73 -15.36
N LEU A 266 7.58 -9.54 -14.37
CA LEU A 266 8.74 -8.64 -14.48
C LEU A 266 9.88 -9.22 -15.30
N ILE A 267 10.19 -10.50 -15.08
CA ILE A 267 11.33 -11.19 -15.66
C ILE A 267 10.81 -12.51 -16.28
N PRO A 268 10.28 -12.50 -17.51
CA PRO A 268 9.81 -13.72 -18.16
C PRO A 268 10.90 -14.77 -18.24
N LEU A 269 10.61 -15.97 -17.73
CA LEU A 269 11.60 -17.04 -17.59
C LEU A 269 12.24 -17.43 -18.95
N SER A 270 11.44 -17.42 -20.02
CA SER A 270 11.93 -17.75 -21.35
C SER A 270 13.02 -16.80 -21.85
N ASP A 271 12.81 -15.47 -21.69
CA ASP A 271 13.83 -14.49 -22.06
C ASP A 271 15.02 -14.54 -21.09
N PHE A 272 14.76 -14.69 -19.78
CA PHE A 272 15.82 -14.79 -18.78
C PHE A 272 16.77 -15.96 -19.07
N GLN A 273 16.24 -17.11 -19.43
CA GLN A 273 17.04 -18.29 -19.80
C GLN A 273 17.95 -18.04 -21.00
N GLU A 274 17.48 -17.27 -21.98
CA GLU A 274 18.31 -16.86 -23.13
C GLU A 274 19.42 -15.90 -22.69
N GLN A 275 19.10 -14.87 -21.89
CA GLN A 275 20.08 -13.88 -21.45
C GLN A 275 21.20 -14.46 -20.55
N VAL A 276 20.91 -15.53 -19.82
CA VAL A 276 21.88 -16.13 -18.89
C VAL A 276 22.66 -17.31 -19.50
N LYS A 277 22.54 -17.57 -20.80
CA LYS A 277 23.34 -18.61 -21.48
C LYS A 277 24.84 -18.36 -21.37
N GLU A 278 25.25 -17.11 -21.40
CA GLU A 278 26.66 -16.70 -21.30
C GLU A 278 27.12 -16.48 -19.85
N PHE A 279 26.23 -16.66 -18.88
CA PHE A 279 26.60 -16.59 -17.47
C PHE A 279 27.50 -17.79 -17.09
N PRO A 280 28.48 -17.58 -16.18
CA PRO A 280 29.27 -18.69 -15.66
C PRO A 280 28.41 -19.85 -15.15
N ALA A 281 28.86 -21.08 -15.36
CA ALA A 281 28.17 -22.25 -14.83
C ALA A 281 28.00 -22.15 -13.30
N ASP A 282 29.05 -21.71 -12.60
CA ASP A 282 28.94 -21.25 -11.20
C ASP A 282 28.58 -19.76 -11.15
N VAL A 283 27.31 -19.48 -10.92
CA VAL A 283 26.76 -18.09 -10.83
C VAL A 283 27.47 -17.27 -9.73
N LYS A 284 28.06 -17.93 -8.72
CA LYS A 284 28.78 -17.26 -7.65
C LYS A 284 30.06 -16.56 -8.14
N SER A 285 30.62 -17.00 -9.25
CA SER A 285 31.80 -16.40 -9.86
C SER A 285 31.49 -15.26 -10.83
N ALA A 286 30.21 -14.97 -11.06
CA ALA A 286 29.78 -13.92 -12.00
C ALA A 286 30.12 -12.54 -11.42
N PRO A 287 30.63 -11.61 -12.25
CA PRO A 287 30.87 -10.22 -11.86
C PRO A 287 29.57 -9.51 -11.46
N GLU A 288 29.65 -8.55 -10.53
CA GLU A 288 28.50 -7.74 -10.07
C GLU A 288 27.88 -6.94 -11.22
N GLU A 289 28.65 -6.57 -12.22
CA GLU A 289 28.22 -5.86 -13.41
C GLU A 289 27.18 -6.64 -14.20
N GLN A 290 27.35 -7.96 -14.36
CA GLN A 290 26.40 -8.81 -15.07
C GLN A 290 25.04 -8.86 -14.39
N PHE A 291 25.00 -8.90 -13.05
CA PHE A 291 23.73 -8.77 -12.30
C PHE A 291 23.10 -7.39 -12.48
N SER A 292 23.93 -6.34 -12.54
CA SER A 292 23.46 -4.97 -12.72
C SER A 292 22.91 -4.74 -14.14
N GLU A 293 23.53 -5.31 -15.16
CA GLU A 293 23.07 -5.27 -16.55
C GLU A 293 21.72 -5.97 -16.72
N LEU A 294 21.57 -7.18 -16.19
CA LEU A 294 20.28 -7.89 -16.20
C LEU A 294 19.22 -7.13 -15.39
N ALA A 295 19.57 -6.58 -14.24
CA ALA A 295 18.67 -5.76 -13.44
C ALA A 295 18.21 -4.53 -14.21
N GLY A 296 19.13 -3.86 -14.89
CA GLY A 296 18.84 -2.73 -15.78
C GLY A 296 17.93 -3.10 -16.94
N ARG A 297 18.20 -4.24 -17.61
CA ARG A 297 17.38 -4.75 -18.72
C ARG A 297 15.90 -4.88 -18.35
N TYR A 298 15.61 -5.45 -17.19
CA TYR A 298 14.22 -5.67 -16.75
C TYR A 298 13.64 -4.54 -15.90
N GLY A 299 14.45 -3.55 -15.52
CA GLY A 299 14.03 -2.46 -14.61
C GLY A 299 13.76 -2.96 -13.19
N VAL A 300 14.51 -3.96 -12.72
CA VAL A 300 14.35 -4.60 -11.40
C VAL A 300 15.59 -4.42 -10.51
N SER A 301 15.57 -4.95 -9.29
CA SER A 301 16.75 -5.01 -8.43
C SER A 301 17.67 -6.18 -8.80
N ARG A 302 18.97 -6.08 -8.47
CA ARG A 302 19.93 -7.22 -8.56
C ARG A 302 19.43 -8.43 -7.76
N GLU A 303 18.80 -8.18 -6.62
CA GLU A 303 18.18 -9.20 -5.79
C GLU A 303 17.09 -9.99 -6.55
N ALA A 304 16.23 -9.30 -7.32
CA ALA A 304 15.20 -9.95 -8.14
C ALA A 304 15.81 -10.83 -9.24
N VAL A 305 16.92 -10.41 -9.84
CA VAL A 305 17.71 -11.22 -10.79
C VAL A 305 18.28 -12.46 -10.09
N LEU A 306 18.90 -12.29 -8.92
CA LEU A 306 19.47 -13.40 -8.16
C LEU A 306 18.39 -14.39 -7.69
N ARG A 307 17.20 -13.88 -7.38
CA ARG A 307 16.05 -14.73 -7.05
C ARG A 307 15.65 -15.64 -8.22
N ARG A 308 15.72 -15.14 -9.46
CA ARG A 308 15.49 -15.97 -10.65
C ARG A 308 16.51 -17.12 -10.77
N PHE A 309 17.79 -16.86 -10.47
CA PHE A 309 18.79 -17.93 -10.39
C PHE A 309 18.48 -18.95 -9.29
N LEU A 310 17.98 -18.50 -8.14
CA LEU A 310 17.52 -19.38 -7.07
C LEU A 310 16.34 -20.23 -7.50
N ASP A 311 15.33 -19.64 -8.14
CA ASP A 311 14.15 -20.34 -8.66
C ASP A 311 14.51 -21.39 -9.73
N MET A 312 15.59 -21.15 -10.49
CA MET A 312 16.17 -22.11 -11.45
C MET A 312 17.08 -23.17 -10.79
N GLY A 313 17.30 -23.10 -9.49
CA GLY A 313 18.21 -24.01 -8.77
C GLY A 313 19.70 -23.79 -9.09
N ARG A 314 20.08 -22.66 -9.71
CA ARG A 314 21.47 -22.33 -10.07
C ARG A 314 22.27 -21.72 -8.93
N VAL A 315 21.61 -21.29 -7.85
CA VAL A 315 22.24 -20.82 -6.60
C VAL A 315 21.51 -21.44 -5.41
N THR A 316 22.20 -21.54 -4.27
CA THR A 316 21.62 -22.01 -3.01
C THR A 316 20.93 -20.88 -2.25
N SER A 317 19.97 -21.22 -1.37
CA SER A 317 19.30 -20.23 -0.50
C SER A 317 20.32 -19.46 0.36
N ALA A 318 21.33 -20.14 0.91
CA ALA A 318 22.37 -19.50 1.72
C ALA A 318 23.15 -18.44 0.93
N PHE A 319 23.49 -18.71 -0.33
CA PHE A 319 24.17 -17.72 -1.18
C PHE A 319 23.24 -16.55 -1.53
N TYR A 320 21.98 -16.84 -1.83
CA TYR A 320 20.97 -15.79 -2.08
C TYR A 320 20.84 -14.86 -0.87
N GLU A 321 20.63 -15.40 0.32
CA GLU A 321 20.47 -14.61 1.56
C GLU A 321 21.70 -13.76 1.87
N GLN A 322 22.90 -14.33 1.72
CA GLN A 322 24.17 -13.60 1.90
C GLN A 322 24.26 -12.40 0.94
N LYS A 323 24.03 -12.62 -0.37
CA LYS A 323 24.13 -11.58 -1.39
C LYS A 323 23.02 -10.55 -1.29
N ALA A 324 21.80 -10.95 -0.99
CA ALA A 324 20.68 -10.05 -0.78
C ALA A 324 20.96 -9.08 0.40
N SER A 325 21.49 -9.61 1.51
CA SER A 325 21.89 -8.80 2.67
C SER A 325 23.04 -7.84 2.33
N GLU A 326 24.05 -8.31 1.60
CA GLU A 326 25.17 -7.47 1.13
C GLU A 326 24.65 -6.29 0.30
N TRP A 327 23.81 -6.53 -0.70
CA TRP A 327 23.26 -5.49 -1.56
C TRP A 327 22.31 -4.55 -0.82
N ALA A 328 21.53 -5.05 0.13
CA ALA A 328 20.66 -4.22 0.96
C ALA A 328 21.47 -3.20 1.77
N SER A 329 22.63 -3.58 2.30
CA SER A 329 23.52 -2.70 3.06
C SER A 329 24.14 -1.58 2.21
N GLN A 330 24.26 -1.76 0.90
CA GLN A 330 24.81 -0.79 -0.05
C GLN A 330 23.80 0.29 -0.47
N GLN A 331 22.49 0.13 -0.18
CA GLN A 331 21.47 1.08 -0.59
C GLN A 331 21.55 2.36 0.25
N LYS A 332 21.81 3.50 -0.41
CA LYS A 332 21.80 4.82 0.23
C LYS A 332 20.37 5.30 0.41
N ASN A 333 20.05 5.84 1.59
CA ASN A 333 18.77 6.51 1.83
C ASN A 333 18.67 7.76 0.95
N GLY A 334 17.63 7.85 0.13
CA GLY A 334 17.38 9.02 -0.72
C GLY A 334 16.92 10.24 0.08
N ASN A 335 17.38 11.43 -0.33
CA ASN A 335 16.98 12.72 0.27
C ASN A 335 15.59 13.15 -0.18
N GLY A 336 14.84 13.83 0.71
CA GLY A 336 13.48 14.30 0.52
C GLY A 336 13.30 15.27 -0.67
N GLY A 337 12.15 15.15 -1.34
CA GLY A 337 11.76 15.91 -2.53
C GLY A 337 10.77 17.06 -2.27
N ASN A 338 10.41 17.78 -3.33
CA ASN A 338 9.42 18.87 -3.30
C ASN A 338 8.03 18.32 -2.92
N TRP A 339 7.39 18.91 -1.89
CA TRP A 339 6.12 18.43 -1.33
C TRP A 339 4.99 18.27 -2.37
N TYR A 340 4.80 19.24 -3.26
CA TYR A 340 3.74 19.15 -4.29
C TYR A 340 4.00 18.05 -5.33
N ALA A 341 5.27 17.87 -5.73
CA ALA A 341 5.63 16.78 -6.63
C ALA A 341 5.41 15.42 -5.97
N THR A 342 5.73 15.33 -4.69
CA THR A 342 5.58 14.12 -3.89
C THR A 342 4.12 13.76 -3.67
N HIS A 343 3.27 14.74 -3.34
CA HIS A 343 1.86 14.48 -3.04
C HIS A 343 1.06 14.03 -4.28
N ASN A 344 1.30 14.65 -5.45
CA ASN A 344 0.66 14.21 -6.71
C ASN A 344 1.04 12.76 -7.08
N ILE A 345 2.28 12.34 -6.77
CA ILE A 345 2.72 10.95 -7.01
C ILE A 345 2.00 9.96 -6.07
N TYR A 346 1.48 10.39 -4.92
CA TYR A 346 0.80 9.54 -3.95
C TYR A 346 -0.62 9.18 -4.33
N LEU A 347 -1.32 10.08 -5.02
CA LEU A 347 -2.69 9.87 -5.46
C LEU A 347 -2.74 9.02 -6.74
N SER A 348 -3.82 8.27 -6.93
CA SER A 348 -4.15 7.71 -8.22
C SER A 348 -4.38 8.85 -9.22
N ASP A 349 -3.71 8.78 -10.37
CA ASP A 349 -3.82 9.81 -11.42
C ASP A 349 -5.26 10.02 -11.88
N ARG A 350 -6.00 8.92 -12.02
CA ARG A 350 -7.39 8.95 -12.44
C ARG A 350 -8.29 9.57 -11.39
N PHE A 351 -8.10 9.18 -10.13
CA PHE A 351 -8.82 9.78 -8.99
C PHE A 351 -8.57 11.29 -8.91
N ALA A 352 -7.30 11.71 -8.96
CA ALA A 352 -6.94 13.11 -8.83
C ALA A 352 -7.51 13.97 -9.98
N LYS A 353 -7.46 13.47 -11.23
CA LYS A 353 -8.03 14.14 -12.40
C LYS A 353 -9.55 14.27 -12.30
N GLU A 354 -10.24 13.25 -11.82
CA GLU A 354 -11.70 13.29 -11.68
C GLU A 354 -12.10 14.31 -10.61
N VAL A 355 -11.44 14.35 -9.46
CA VAL A 355 -11.72 15.35 -8.41
C VAL A 355 -11.57 16.78 -8.96
N VAL A 356 -10.48 17.05 -9.71
CA VAL A 356 -10.24 18.35 -10.32
C VAL A 356 -11.33 18.67 -11.37
N SER A 357 -11.67 17.71 -12.23
CA SER A 357 -12.72 17.86 -13.24
C SER A 357 -14.08 18.21 -12.62
N ARG A 358 -14.45 17.52 -11.54
CA ARG A 358 -15.70 17.80 -10.82
C ARG A 358 -15.72 19.16 -10.13
N HIS A 359 -14.58 19.59 -9.63
CA HIS A 359 -14.46 20.94 -9.08
C HIS A 359 -14.69 22.00 -10.17
N TYR A 360 -14.09 21.88 -11.34
CA TYR A 360 -14.32 22.78 -12.47
C TYR A 360 -15.77 22.78 -12.98
N ASN A 361 -16.43 21.64 -12.90
CA ASN A 361 -17.83 21.50 -13.28
C ASN A 361 -18.80 21.97 -12.18
N ASN A 362 -18.32 22.61 -11.10
CA ASN A 362 -19.09 23.06 -9.94
C ASN A 362 -19.87 21.93 -9.21
N GLN A 363 -19.40 20.69 -9.32
CA GLN A 363 -19.98 19.53 -8.63
C GLN A 363 -19.35 19.31 -7.26
N LEU A 364 -18.14 19.82 -7.04
CA LEU A 364 -17.43 19.81 -5.76
C LEU A 364 -16.99 21.24 -5.41
N SER A 365 -17.19 21.64 -4.15
CA SER A 365 -16.58 22.87 -3.63
C SER A 365 -15.06 22.72 -3.55
N LEU A 366 -14.34 23.83 -3.40
CA LEU A 366 -12.89 23.83 -3.17
C LEU A 366 -12.51 23.01 -1.92
N GLU A 367 -13.30 23.14 -0.86
CA GLU A 367 -13.11 22.44 0.41
C GLU A 367 -13.28 20.93 0.23
N GLN A 368 -14.35 20.51 -0.44
CA GLN A 368 -14.63 19.10 -0.74
C GLN A 368 -13.53 18.48 -1.62
N ALA A 369 -13.15 19.18 -2.69
CA ALA A 369 -12.09 18.71 -3.57
C ALA A 369 -10.73 18.61 -2.84
N ALA A 370 -10.40 19.59 -2.00
CA ALA A 370 -9.18 19.57 -1.19
C ALA A 370 -9.20 18.44 -0.14
N GLU A 371 -10.35 18.18 0.49
CA GLU A 371 -10.53 17.09 1.44
C GLU A 371 -10.34 15.72 0.77
N MET A 372 -10.98 15.49 -0.39
CA MET A 372 -10.80 14.24 -1.16
C MET A 372 -9.35 14.02 -1.57
N LEU A 373 -8.63 15.08 -1.94
CA LEU A 373 -7.20 15.01 -2.28
C LEU A 373 -6.28 14.94 -1.06
N GLY A 374 -6.81 15.02 0.17
CA GLY A 374 -6.03 14.97 1.42
C GLY A 374 -5.15 16.20 1.64
N ILE A 375 -5.53 17.38 1.12
CA ILE A 375 -4.77 18.63 1.20
C ILE A 375 -5.58 19.75 1.86
N LYS A 376 -4.89 20.83 2.25
CA LYS A 376 -5.57 22.06 2.67
C LYS A 376 -6.05 22.85 1.44
N PRO A 377 -7.21 23.53 1.48
CA PRO A 377 -7.75 24.28 0.34
C PRO A 377 -6.74 25.27 -0.28
N LYS A 378 -5.93 25.94 0.53
CA LYS A 378 -4.87 26.85 0.04
C LYS A 378 -3.80 26.20 -0.84
N ASN A 379 -3.66 24.88 -0.80
CA ASN A 379 -2.68 24.12 -1.57
C ASN A 379 -3.28 23.53 -2.86
N PHE A 380 -4.58 23.69 -3.08
CA PHE A 380 -5.30 23.07 -4.19
C PHE A 380 -4.74 23.53 -5.55
N ALA A 381 -4.62 24.84 -5.80
CA ALA A 381 -4.14 25.38 -7.07
C ALA A 381 -2.75 24.87 -7.46
N GLY A 382 -1.84 24.72 -6.49
CA GLY A 382 -0.49 24.19 -6.76
C GLY A 382 -0.47 22.69 -7.12
N LEU A 383 -1.37 21.90 -6.54
CA LEU A 383 -1.53 20.48 -6.87
C LEU A 383 -2.23 20.30 -8.20
N GLU A 384 -3.33 21.03 -8.44
CA GLU A 384 -4.09 21.06 -9.68
C GLU A 384 -3.22 21.33 -10.90
N GLN A 385 -2.38 22.37 -10.86
CA GLN A 385 -1.47 22.70 -11.96
C GLN A 385 -0.60 21.48 -12.33
N ARG A 386 -0.15 20.71 -11.36
CA ARG A 386 0.68 19.51 -11.60
C ARG A 386 -0.11 18.33 -12.15
N ILE A 387 -1.36 18.14 -11.66
CA ILE A 387 -2.26 17.10 -12.16
C ILE A 387 -2.53 17.35 -13.65
N LEU A 388 -2.79 18.60 -14.03
CA LEU A 388 -3.04 18.99 -15.42
C LEU A 388 -1.76 18.91 -16.29
N GLN A 389 -0.60 19.32 -15.77
CA GLN A 389 0.68 19.19 -16.50
C GLN A 389 1.13 17.74 -16.68
N GLY A 390 0.86 16.86 -15.72
CA GLY A 390 1.12 15.43 -15.85
C GLY A 390 0.25 14.73 -16.89
N ALA A 391 -0.86 15.36 -17.32
CA ALA A 391 -1.70 14.87 -18.41
C ALA A 391 -1.14 15.22 -19.81
N THR A 392 -0.15 16.10 -19.91
CA THR A 392 0.46 16.57 -21.17
C THR A 392 1.86 16.04 -21.41
N ALA A 393 2.40 15.19 -20.53
CA ALA A 393 3.70 14.54 -20.62
C ALA A 393 3.56 13.01 -20.68
#